data_7c523374ebd9cedb507cca8b76336c9c
#
_entry.id   7c523374ebd9cedb507cca8b76336c9c
#
_cell.length_a   1.000
_cell.length_b   1.000
_cell.length_c   1.000
_cell.angle_alpha   90.00
_cell.angle_beta   90.00
_cell.angle_gamma   90.00
#
_symmetry.space_group_name_H-M   'P 1'
#
loop_
_entity.id
_entity.type
_entity.pdbx_description
1 polymer ?
#
loop_
_entity_poly.entity_id
_entity_poly.type
_entity_poly.pdbx_seq_one_letter_code
_entity_poly.pdbx_strand_id
1 'polypeptide(L)'
;MQRIRISCLSVLAIATSLFPFTNLKAEALPQNTPAIAQSSEDDFSRNGFIMPSKNIYCVIYGDHLRCEIISQLKPMPPQPESCNLDWGGGLSLPKVGKAKVLCVGDTAYSPNYKTLAYGKTWSRSGFVCKSRTDGLTCTNPKGYGFFLNREEWKTF
;
A
#
# COMPACT_ATOMS: atom_id res chain seq x y z
N MET A 1 17.21 -23.73 74.44
CA MET A 1 16.67 -23.07 75.65
C MET A 1 15.57 -22.12 75.24
N GLN A 2 14.46 -22.38 75.83
CA GLN A 2 13.41 -21.49 76.29
C GLN A 2 12.34 -20.99 75.29
N ARG A 3 11.25 -21.59 75.52
CA ARG A 3 9.87 -21.32 75.13
C ARG A 3 9.41 -19.93 75.54
N ILE A 4 8.51 -19.31 74.78
CA ILE A 4 7.32 -18.60 75.34
C ILE A 4 6.18 -18.73 74.36
N ARG A 5 5.08 -19.27 74.85
CA ARG A 5 3.74 -19.25 74.30
C ARG A 5 3.04 -17.98 74.75
N ILE A 6 2.32 -17.32 73.89
CA ILE A 6 1.15 -16.54 74.34
C ILE A 6 0.05 -16.70 73.30
N SER A 7 -1.03 -17.23 73.82
CA SER A 7 -2.35 -17.42 73.16
C SER A 7 -3.14 -16.13 73.36
N CYS A 8 -3.80 -15.65 72.37
CA CYS A 8 -4.93 -14.75 72.54
C CYS A 8 -5.93 -14.98 71.40
N LEU A 9 -7.01 -15.65 71.78
CA LEU A 9 -8.23 -15.74 70.97
C LEU A 9 -8.94 -14.37 71.05
N SER A 10 -9.28 -13.84 69.89
CA SER A 10 -10.35 -12.83 69.76
C SER A 10 -11.23 -13.20 68.60
N VAL A 11 -12.39 -13.68 68.92
CA VAL A 11 -13.50 -13.94 68.02
C VAL A 11 -14.11 -12.60 67.63
N LEU A 12 -13.97 -12.19 66.39
CA LEU A 12 -14.78 -11.09 65.84
C LEU A 12 -15.78 -11.66 64.81
N ALA A 13 -17.01 -11.56 65.18
CA ALA A 13 -18.14 -11.89 64.32
C ALA A 13 -18.22 -10.86 63.18
N ILE A 14 -18.01 -11.30 61.93
CA ILE A 14 -18.21 -10.46 60.75
C ILE A 14 -19.61 -10.71 60.23
N ALA A 15 -20.47 -9.71 60.37
CA ALA A 15 -21.79 -9.68 59.77
C ALA A 15 -21.67 -9.67 58.23
N THR A 16 -22.14 -10.72 57.59
CA THR A 16 -22.25 -10.80 56.14
C THR A 16 -23.46 -9.98 55.67
N SER A 17 -23.20 -8.76 55.23
CA SER A 17 -24.17 -7.98 54.48
C SER A 17 -24.23 -8.49 53.04
N LEU A 18 -25.34 -9.16 52.71
CA LEU A 18 -25.69 -9.52 51.33
C LEU A 18 -26.07 -8.24 50.56
N PHE A 19 -25.15 -7.71 49.78
CA PHE A 19 -25.47 -6.72 48.75
C PHE A 19 -25.94 -7.48 47.51
N PRO A 20 -27.10 -7.18 46.95
CA PRO A 20 -27.50 -7.72 45.65
C PRO A 20 -26.62 -7.08 44.60
N PHE A 21 -25.82 -7.88 43.90
CA PHE A 21 -25.13 -7.45 42.68
C PHE A 21 -26.20 -7.17 41.62
N THR A 22 -26.55 -5.90 41.45
CA THR A 22 -27.27 -5.46 40.27
C THR A 22 -26.33 -5.59 39.10
N ASN A 23 -26.61 -6.50 38.15
CA ASN A 23 -25.98 -6.59 36.87
C ASN A 23 -26.16 -5.26 36.13
N LEU A 24 -25.17 -4.37 36.21
CA LEU A 24 -25.02 -3.28 35.28
C LEU A 24 -24.60 -3.88 33.94
N LYS A 25 -25.60 -4.07 33.08
CA LYS A 25 -25.39 -4.34 31.67
C LYS A 25 -24.63 -3.13 31.11
N ALA A 26 -23.35 -3.30 30.88
CA ALA A 26 -22.56 -2.29 30.17
C ALA A 26 -23.10 -2.21 28.74
N GLU A 27 -23.96 -1.23 28.47
CA GLU A 27 -24.27 -0.83 27.11
C GLU A 27 -22.99 -0.28 26.48
N ALA A 28 -22.43 -1.06 25.58
CA ALA A 28 -21.34 -0.60 24.73
C ALA A 28 -21.88 0.56 23.90
N LEU A 29 -21.41 1.76 24.16
CA LEU A 29 -21.59 2.91 23.28
C LEU A 29 -21.13 2.53 21.88
N PRO A 30 -21.92 2.81 20.83
CA PRO A 30 -21.46 2.60 19.47
C PRO A 30 -20.23 3.51 19.26
N GLN A 31 -19.06 2.89 19.09
CA GLN A 31 -17.87 3.60 18.66
C GLN A 31 -18.10 4.00 17.21
N ASN A 32 -18.66 5.18 16.99
CA ASN A 32 -18.61 5.86 15.71
C ASN A 32 -17.18 6.30 15.45
N THR A 33 -16.33 5.34 15.10
CA THR A 33 -15.03 5.64 14.50
C THR A 33 -15.33 6.13 13.09
N PRO A 34 -14.93 7.37 12.73
CA PRO A 34 -15.21 7.88 11.39
C PRO A 34 -14.50 6.98 10.36
N ALA A 35 -15.27 6.36 9.48
CA ALA A 35 -14.83 5.49 8.39
C ALA A 35 -13.96 6.21 7.33
N ILE A 36 -13.61 7.47 7.55
CA ILE A 36 -12.93 8.35 6.59
C ILE A 36 -11.42 8.03 6.47
N ALA A 37 -10.79 7.54 7.55
CA ALA A 37 -9.35 7.25 7.52
C ALA A 37 -9.00 5.91 6.84
N GLN A 38 -9.90 4.92 6.86
CA GLN A 38 -9.65 3.61 6.23
C GLN A 38 -9.86 3.61 4.71
N SER A 39 -10.68 4.53 4.18
CA SER A 39 -10.96 4.58 2.74
C SER A 39 -9.79 5.09 1.91
N SER A 40 -8.92 5.96 2.44
CA SER A 40 -7.81 6.55 1.69
C SER A 40 -6.62 5.60 1.51
N GLU A 41 -6.23 4.85 2.54
CA GLU A 41 -5.13 3.89 2.45
C GLU A 41 -5.51 2.66 1.62
N ASP A 42 -6.74 2.15 1.78
CA ASP A 42 -7.24 1.05 0.97
C ASP A 42 -7.43 1.42 -0.50
N ASP A 43 -7.82 2.65 -0.80
CA ASP A 43 -7.95 3.12 -2.18
C ASP A 43 -6.58 3.32 -2.83
N PHE A 44 -5.61 3.89 -2.12
CA PHE A 44 -4.25 4.05 -2.61
C PHE A 44 -3.57 2.69 -2.85
N SER A 45 -3.73 1.72 -1.93
CA SER A 45 -3.18 0.36 -2.10
C SER A 45 -3.81 -0.42 -3.25
N ARG A 46 -5.06 -0.09 -3.64
CA ARG A 46 -5.76 -0.67 -4.79
C ARG A 46 -5.39 0.02 -6.10
N ASN A 47 -4.97 1.28 -6.05
CA ASN A 47 -4.60 2.08 -7.22
C ASN A 47 -3.19 1.78 -7.74
N GLY A 48 -2.40 0.98 -7.01
CA GLY A 48 -1.04 0.65 -7.37
C GLY A 48 -0.68 -0.81 -7.10
N PHE A 49 0.47 -1.21 -7.62
CA PHE A 49 1.06 -2.53 -7.41
C PHE A 49 2.58 -2.47 -7.51
N ILE A 50 3.25 -3.50 -7.00
CA ILE A 50 4.68 -3.74 -7.20
C ILE A 50 4.90 -5.09 -7.88
N MET A 51 5.86 -5.20 -8.78
CA MET A 51 6.29 -6.47 -9.38
C MET A 51 6.98 -7.37 -8.36
N PRO A 52 6.96 -8.72 -8.53
CA PRO A 52 7.65 -9.63 -7.59
C PRO A 52 9.14 -9.36 -7.46
N SER A 53 9.79 -8.85 -8.53
CA SER A 53 11.20 -8.43 -8.53
C SER A 53 11.50 -7.24 -7.62
N LYS A 54 10.47 -6.55 -7.09
CA LYS A 54 10.54 -5.30 -6.34
C LYS A 54 11.22 -4.14 -7.09
N ASN A 55 11.45 -4.30 -8.39
CA ASN A 55 12.14 -3.32 -9.22
C ASN A 55 11.20 -2.36 -9.96
N ILE A 56 9.97 -2.80 -10.25
CA ILE A 56 8.97 -1.99 -10.95
C ILE A 56 7.73 -1.88 -10.07
N TYR A 57 7.22 -0.67 -9.93
CA TYR A 57 5.95 -0.38 -9.26
C TYR A 57 5.16 0.64 -10.06
N CYS A 58 3.85 0.52 -10.01
CA CYS A 58 2.95 1.36 -10.75
C CYS A 58 1.81 1.85 -9.88
N VAL A 59 1.33 3.05 -10.16
CA VAL A 59 0.18 3.65 -9.49
C VAL A 59 -0.61 4.52 -10.47
N ILE A 60 -1.93 4.61 -10.30
CA ILE A 60 -2.74 5.61 -10.96
C ILE A 60 -2.50 6.95 -10.27
N TYR A 61 -2.05 7.93 -11.04
CA TYR A 61 -1.80 9.29 -10.60
C TYR A 61 -2.62 10.26 -11.47
N GLY A 62 -3.73 10.73 -10.93
CA GLY A 62 -4.69 11.51 -11.70
C GLY A 62 -5.31 10.72 -12.85
N ASP A 63 -5.07 11.13 -14.08
CA ASP A 63 -5.59 10.54 -15.30
C ASP A 63 -4.60 9.63 -16.04
N HIS A 64 -3.46 9.33 -15.44
CA HIS A 64 -2.43 8.50 -16.04
C HIS A 64 -1.94 7.40 -15.10
N LEU A 65 -1.36 6.35 -15.68
CA LEU A 65 -0.63 5.31 -14.98
C LEU A 65 0.85 5.69 -14.95
N ARG A 66 1.40 5.89 -13.76
CA ARG A 66 2.81 6.13 -13.52
C ARG A 66 3.46 4.82 -13.11
N CYS A 67 4.47 4.38 -13.86
CA CYS A 67 5.28 3.21 -13.53
C CYS A 67 6.75 3.60 -13.39
N GLU A 68 7.34 3.31 -12.26
CA GLU A 68 8.73 3.59 -11.97
C GLU A 68 9.55 2.30 -11.94
N ILE A 69 10.83 2.41 -12.28
CA ILE A 69 11.79 1.32 -12.25
C ILE A 69 13.05 1.74 -11.48
N ILE A 70 13.37 1.01 -10.40
CA ILE A 70 14.52 1.34 -9.53
C ILE A 70 15.85 1.28 -10.27
N SER A 71 16.01 0.32 -11.21
CA SER A 71 17.22 0.18 -12.01
C SER A 71 17.40 1.23 -13.10
N GLN A 72 16.44 2.16 -13.23
CA GLN A 72 16.31 3.13 -14.33
C GLN A 72 16.07 2.47 -15.70
N LEU A 73 15.67 3.26 -16.68
CA LEU A 73 15.44 2.80 -18.05
C LEU A 73 16.75 2.44 -18.74
N LYS A 74 16.74 1.35 -19.52
CA LYS A 74 17.87 0.93 -20.37
C LYS A 74 17.39 0.61 -21.79
N PRO A 75 18.03 1.18 -22.84
CA PRO A 75 19.00 2.28 -22.74
C PRO A 75 18.37 3.54 -22.14
N MET A 76 19.18 4.36 -21.48
CA MET A 76 18.72 5.65 -20.96
C MET A 76 18.35 6.55 -22.14
N PRO A 77 17.10 7.06 -22.20
CA PRO A 77 16.71 7.99 -23.25
C PRO A 77 17.36 9.37 -23.05
N PRO A 78 17.63 10.10 -24.14
CA PRO A 78 18.14 11.47 -24.04
C PRO A 78 17.18 12.34 -23.22
N GLN A 79 17.71 13.08 -22.24
CA GLN A 79 16.93 14.01 -21.44
C GLN A 79 16.63 15.27 -22.25
N PRO A 80 15.35 15.66 -22.39
CA PRO A 80 15.00 16.90 -23.08
C PRO A 80 15.32 18.12 -22.21
N GLU A 81 15.65 19.25 -22.81
CA GLU A 81 15.91 20.51 -22.10
C GLU A 81 14.72 20.98 -21.23
N SER A 82 13.51 20.57 -21.58
CA SER A 82 12.30 20.86 -20.82
C SER A 82 12.17 20.08 -19.50
N CYS A 83 13.03 19.08 -19.26
CA CYS A 83 13.01 18.32 -18.00
C CYS A 83 14.17 18.78 -17.10
N ASN A 84 13.82 19.48 -16.02
CA ASN A 84 14.75 19.94 -14.99
C ASN A 84 14.70 19.09 -13.71
N LEU A 85 14.05 17.92 -13.77
CA LEU A 85 13.88 16.96 -12.67
C LEU A 85 14.57 15.64 -13.02
N ASP A 86 14.33 14.62 -12.18
CA ASP A 86 14.88 13.28 -12.43
C ASP A 86 14.27 12.70 -13.70
N TRP A 87 15.15 12.12 -14.52
CA TRP A 87 14.83 11.57 -15.83
C TRP A 87 15.16 10.09 -15.93
N GLY A 88 14.31 9.35 -16.66
CA GLY A 88 14.59 7.95 -16.94
C GLY A 88 14.26 6.99 -15.79
N GLY A 89 13.61 7.47 -14.73
CA GLY A 89 13.14 6.65 -13.61
C GLY A 89 11.89 5.83 -13.90
N GLY A 90 11.34 5.91 -15.12
CA GLY A 90 10.12 5.17 -15.48
C GLY A 90 9.33 5.78 -16.64
N LEU A 91 8.07 5.35 -16.74
CA LEU A 91 7.14 5.73 -17.81
C LEU A 91 5.79 6.19 -17.25
N SER A 92 5.21 7.20 -17.90
CA SER A 92 3.86 7.68 -17.68
C SER A 92 2.99 7.34 -18.88
N LEU A 93 1.86 6.69 -18.66
CA LEU A 93 0.90 6.30 -19.69
C LEU A 93 -0.42 7.03 -19.44
N PRO A 94 -0.80 8.02 -20.26
CA PRO A 94 -2.09 8.70 -20.13
C PRO A 94 -3.25 7.80 -20.58
N LYS A 95 -4.48 8.13 -20.19
CA LYS A 95 -5.70 7.43 -20.67
C LYS A 95 -5.85 7.49 -22.20
N VAL A 96 -5.29 8.54 -22.80
CA VAL A 96 -5.32 8.76 -24.27
C VAL A 96 -3.94 9.20 -24.72
N GLY A 97 -3.38 8.47 -25.70
CA GLY A 97 -2.04 8.77 -26.25
C GLY A 97 -0.94 7.83 -25.76
N LYS A 98 0.25 8.06 -26.28
CA LYS A 98 1.42 7.19 -26.06
C LYS A 98 2.05 7.43 -24.69
N ALA A 99 2.70 6.39 -24.18
CA ALA A 99 3.54 6.50 -22.98
C ALA A 99 4.73 7.47 -23.22
N LYS A 100 5.13 8.15 -22.14
CA LYS A 100 6.26 9.10 -22.12
C LYS A 100 7.20 8.73 -20.98
N VAL A 101 8.47 9.08 -21.13
CA VAL A 101 9.45 8.96 -20.06
C VAL A 101 9.09 9.93 -18.93
N LEU A 102 9.25 9.48 -17.69
CA LEU A 102 8.98 10.32 -16.52
C LEU A 102 10.03 11.42 -16.36
N CYS A 103 9.56 12.61 -16.05
CA CYS A 103 10.34 13.74 -15.59
C CYS A 103 9.71 14.18 -14.25
N VAL A 104 10.24 13.70 -13.13
CA VAL A 104 9.63 13.86 -11.79
C VAL A 104 10.74 14.00 -10.74
N GLY A 105 10.47 14.77 -9.69
CA GLY A 105 11.40 14.95 -8.56
C GLY A 105 10.96 14.24 -7.28
N ASP A 106 9.98 13.34 -7.39
CA ASP A 106 9.43 12.56 -6.28
C ASP A 106 9.26 11.10 -6.68
N THR A 107 8.97 10.23 -5.72
CA THR A 107 8.63 8.83 -5.99
C THR A 107 7.18 8.52 -5.64
N ALA A 108 6.55 7.71 -6.49
CA ALA A 108 5.22 7.16 -6.22
C ALA A 108 5.28 5.81 -5.48
N TYR A 109 6.44 5.41 -4.97
CA TYR A 109 6.60 4.17 -4.20
C TYR A 109 5.76 4.20 -2.92
N SER A 110 5.12 3.07 -2.62
CA SER A 110 4.50 2.81 -1.33
C SER A 110 4.79 1.38 -0.86
N PRO A 111 5.16 1.19 0.41
CA PRO A 111 5.34 -0.15 0.98
C PRO A 111 4.02 -0.94 1.04
N ASN A 112 2.88 -0.26 0.95
CA ASN A 112 1.54 -0.84 1.02
C ASN A 112 1.04 -1.40 -0.32
N TYR A 113 1.78 -1.24 -1.42
CA TYR A 113 1.39 -1.81 -2.70
C TYR A 113 1.40 -3.33 -2.65
N LYS A 114 0.29 -3.93 -3.13
CA LYS A 114 0.20 -5.38 -3.29
C LYS A 114 1.09 -5.85 -4.43
N THR A 115 1.69 -7.02 -4.25
CA THR A 115 2.50 -7.64 -5.31
C THR A 115 1.60 -8.20 -6.40
N LEU A 116 1.80 -7.74 -7.63
CA LEU A 116 1.21 -8.33 -8.83
C LEU A 116 2.06 -9.53 -9.26
N ALA A 117 1.66 -10.73 -8.86
CA ALA A 117 2.41 -11.96 -9.15
C ALA A 117 2.61 -12.18 -10.65
N TYR A 118 3.70 -12.85 -11.03
CA TYR A 118 3.94 -13.23 -12.42
C TYR A 118 2.80 -14.08 -12.97
N GLY A 119 2.44 -13.84 -14.23
CA GLY A 119 1.29 -14.44 -14.90
C GLY A 119 -0.05 -13.78 -14.58
N LYS A 120 -0.09 -12.81 -13.68
CA LYS A 120 -1.33 -12.10 -13.30
C LYS A 120 -1.49 -10.78 -14.06
N THR A 121 -2.75 -10.36 -14.14
CA THR A 121 -3.16 -9.10 -14.76
C THR A 121 -3.78 -8.21 -13.69
N TRP A 122 -3.39 -6.95 -13.69
CA TRP A 122 -4.04 -5.87 -12.93
C TRP A 122 -4.80 -4.97 -13.89
N SER A 123 -6.02 -4.59 -13.50
CA SER A 123 -6.86 -3.71 -14.31
C SER A 123 -7.55 -2.70 -13.42
N ARG A 124 -7.37 -1.40 -13.73
CA ARG A 124 -8.06 -0.32 -13.02
C ARG A 124 -8.14 0.94 -13.87
N SER A 125 -9.25 1.66 -13.76
CA SER A 125 -9.49 2.94 -14.46
C SER A 125 -9.25 2.90 -15.97
N GLY A 126 -9.42 1.72 -16.58
CA GLY A 126 -9.19 1.47 -17.99
C GLY A 126 -7.76 1.10 -18.37
N PHE A 127 -6.82 1.15 -17.43
CA PHE A 127 -5.48 0.60 -17.64
C PHE A 127 -5.47 -0.91 -17.39
N VAL A 128 -4.65 -1.62 -18.15
CA VAL A 128 -4.43 -3.07 -18.00
C VAL A 128 -2.94 -3.33 -17.99
N CYS A 129 -2.44 -3.96 -16.93
CA CYS A 129 -1.04 -4.32 -16.79
C CYS A 129 -0.89 -5.84 -16.62
N LYS A 130 0.00 -6.45 -17.38
CA LYS A 130 0.33 -7.88 -17.34
C LYS A 130 1.72 -8.07 -16.79
N SER A 131 1.82 -8.75 -15.65
CA SER A 131 3.08 -9.10 -15.00
C SER A 131 3.59 -10.43 -15.54
N ARG A 132 4.81 -10.44 -16.07
CA ARG A 132 5.50 -11.65 -16.56
C ARG A 132 6.93 -11.69 -16.05
N THR A 133 7.56 -12.84 -16.13
CA THR A 133 8.98 -13.01 -15.73
C THR A 133 9.94 -12.21 -16.62
N ASP A 134 9.56 -11.99 -17.87
CA ASP A 134 10.31 -11.20 -18.85
C ASP A 134 10.08 -9.68 -18.70
N GLY A 135 9.03 -9.23 -18.01
CA GLY A 135 8.76 -7.80 -17.79
C GLY A 135 7.30 -7.48 -17.51
N LEU A 136 7.03 -6.18 -17.53
CA LEU A 136 5.70 -5.60 -17.35
C LEU A 136 5.21 -5.00 -18.66
N THR A 137 4.02 -5.39 -19.11
CA THR A 137 3.33 -4.74 -20.22
C THR A 137 2.09 -4.04 -19.70
N CYS A 138 1.95 -2.74 -19.97
CA CYS A 138 0.76 -1.97 -19.63
C CYS A 138 0.15 -1.32 -20.87
N THR A 139 -1.19 -1.28 -20.91
CA THR A 139 -1.96 -0.62 -21.97
C THR A 139 -3.01 0.32 -21.39
N ASN A 140 -3.34 1.37 -22.13
CA ASN A 140 -4.45 2.26 -21.83
C ASN A 140 -5.72 1.87 -22.60
N PRO A 141 -6.87 2.54 -22.35
CA PRO A 141 -8.14 2.23 -23.05
C PRO A 141 -8.12 2.39 -24.57
N LYS A 142 -7.12 3.10 -25.11
CA LYS A 142 -6.95 3.35 -26.55
C LYS A 142 -5.95 2.41 -27.22
N GLY A 143 -5.40 1.43 -26.47
CA GLY A 143 -4.45 0.45 -26.97
C GLY A 143 -3.00 0.91 -27.01
N TYR A 144 -2.70 2.18 -26.68
CA TYR A 144 -1.31 2.59 -26.48
C TYR A 144 -0.77 1.95 -25.21
N GLY A 145 0.53 1.72 -25.18
CA GLY A 145 1.13 1.08 -24.02
C GLY A 145 2.64 1.13 -23.99
N PHE A 146 3.19 0.32 -23.12
CA PHE A 146 4.62 0.11 -22.99
C PHE A 146 4.93 -1.31 -22.50
N PHE A 147 6.13 -1.74 -22.80
CA PHE A 147 6.82 -2.85 -22.16
C PHE A 147 8.00 -2.30 -21.36
N LEU A 148 8.28 -2.87 -20.18
CA LEU A 148 9.32 -2.42 -19.27
C LEU A 148 9.93 -3.60 -18.51
N ASN A 149 11.26 -3.71 -18.57
CA ASN A 149 12.06 -4.59 -17.72
C ASN A 149 13.41 -3.95 -17.37
N ARG A 150 14.35 -4.70 -16.81
CA ARG A 150 15.69 -4.20 -16.40
C ARG A 150 16.61 -3.87 -17.57
N GLU A 151 16.37 -4.45 -18.73
CA GLU A 151 17.27 -4.42 -19.86
C GLU A 151 16.74 -3.56 -21.01
N GLU A 152 15.41 -3.46 -21.11
CA GLU A 152 14.80 -2.72 -22.21
C GLU A 152 13.43 -2.12 -21.80
N TRP A 153 13.03 -1.13 -22.57
CA TRP A 153 11.68 -0.57 -22.56
C TRP A 153 11.25 -0.24 -24.00
N LYS A 154 9.96 -0.31 -24.25
CA LYS A 154 9.35 0.00 -25.54
C LYS A 154 8.01 0.69 -25.30
N THR A 155 7.68 1.66 -26.16
CA THR A 155 6.34 2.27 -26.22
C THR A 155 5.66 1.95 -27.55
N PHE A 156 4.34 1.77 -27.54
CA PHE A 156 3.57 1.43 -28.73
C PHE A 156 2.18 2.03 -28.70
#